data_02966e5448d412a5a742a9e2c394d5f8
#
_entry.id   02966e5448d412a5a742a9e2c394d5f8
#
_cell.length_a   1.000
_cell.length_b   1.000
_cell.length_c   1.000
_cell.angle_alpha   90.00
_cell.angle_beta   90.00
_cell.angle_gamma   90.00
#
_symmetry.space_group_name_H-M   'P 1'
#
loop_
_entity.id
_entity.type
_entity.pdbx_description
1 polymer ?
#
loop_
_entity_poly.entity_id
_entity_poly.type
_entity_poly.pdbx_seq_one_letter_code
_entity_poly.pdbx_strand_id
1 'polypeptide(L)'
;FQKMNILVPLDQQMGDFNDVAGQLLPSAMSTAMVKGSYYALALNTNTKILFYNADALAAAGIEVPKTMDEMFAAIHTLSGTNENGQQVWGLNEPALAGWNVLPYIWSNGGNITDDACTTATGYVNSPETVAAVQKLVDLYADGEFTGFNSGDIPMTDGFGTGRYAMMLEGPWKTAELSGAYPDVAYGT
;
A
#
# COMPACT_ATOMS: atom_id res chain seq x y z
N PHE A 1 -12.57 8.74 -20.16
CA PHE A 1 -13.91 8.38 -20.68
C PHE A 1 -14.84 9.59 -20.71
N GLN A 2 -14.92 10.42 -19.63
CA GLN A 2 -15.77 11.63 -19.63
C GLN A 2 -15.41 12.59 -20.77
N LYS A 3 -14.11 12.88 -21.00
CA LYS A 3 -13.64 13.73 -22.13
C LYS A 3 -14.00 13.19 -23.51
N MET A 4 -14.31 11.91 -23.62
CA MET A 4 -14.74 11.26 -24.88
C MET A 4 -16.28 11.26 -25.06
N ASN A 5 -17.03 11.85 -24.11
CA ASN A 5 -18.49 11.90 -24.09
C ASN A 5 -19.17 10.52 -24.20
N ILE A 6 -18.53 9.47 -23.64
CA ILE A 6 -19.08 8.11 -23.60
C ILE A 6 -19.71 7.75 -22.25
N LEU A 7 -19.67 8.68 -21.27
CA LEU A 7 -20.34 8.55 -19.99
C LEU A 7 -21.47 9.55 -19.87
N VAL A 8 -22.54 9.16 -19.18
CA VAL A 8 -23.65 10.05 -18.82
C VAL A 8 -23.50 10.54 -17.38
N PRO A 9 -23.89 11.78 -17.06
CA PRO A 9 -23.90 12.27 -15.69
C PRO A 9 -25.01 11.59 -14.89
N LEU A 10 -24.61 10.74 -13.91
CA LEU A 10 -25.55 9.93 -13.13
C LEU A 10 -26.43 10.79 -12.21
N ASP A 11 -25.88 11.86 -11.66
CA ASP A 11 -26.60 12.85 -10.85
C ASP A 11 -27.74 13.56 -11.58
N GLN A 12 -27.73 13.52 -12.93
CA GLN A 12 -28.78 14.07 -13.78
C GLN A 12 -29.72 13.00 -14.38
N GLN A 13 -29.31 11.74 -14.37
CA GLN A 13 -30.04 10.64 -14.99
C GLN A 13 -30.72 9.70 -14.00
N MET A 14 -30.17 9.55 -12.79
CA MET A 14 -30.75 8.71 -11.74
C MET A 14 -31.62 9.56 -10.80
N GLY A 15 -32.90 9.21 -10.71
CA GLY A 15 -33.83 9.94 -9.83
C GLY A 15 -33.56 9.78 -8.34
N ASP A 16 -32.90 8.70 -7.95
CA ASP A 16 -32.51 8.36 -6.58
C ASP A 16 -31.00 8.55 -6.30
N PHE A 17 -30.28 9.25 -7.19
CA PHE A 17 -28.84 9.41 -7.11
C PHE A 17 -28.38 9.88 -5.72
N ASN A 18 -29.01 10.90 -5.14
CA ASN A 18 -28.60 11.47 -3.85
C ASN A 18 -28.79 10.48 -2.69
N ASP A 19 -29.83 9.66 -2.75
CA ASP A 19 -30.10 8.65 -1.72
C ASP A 19 -29.04 7.55 -1.76
N VAL A 20 -28.64 7.12 -2.96
CA VAL A 20 -27.59 6.12 -3.15
C VAL A 20 -26.21 6.69 -2.82
N ALA A 21 -25.86 7.84 -3.38
CA ALA A 21 -24.56 8.48 -3.17
C ALA A 21 -24.35 8.87 -1.71
N GLY A 22 -25.41 9.27 -1.00
CA GLY A 22 -25.36 9.62 0.43
C GLY A 22 -25.03 8.44 1.37
N GLN A 23 -25.14 7.20 0.89
CA GLN A 23 -24.75 6.00 1.63
C GLN A 23 -23.28 5.61 1.40
N LEU A 24 -22.60 6.25 0.44
CA LEU A 24 -21.23 5.95 0.07
C LEU A 24 -20.24 6.90 0.73
N LEU A 25 -19.00 6.45 0.89
CA LEU A 25 -17.94 7.29 1.48
C LEU A 25 -17.67 8.51 0.59
N PRO A 26 -17.72 9.74 1.14
CA PRO A 26 -17.48 10.96 0.36
C PRO A 26 -16.12 10.98 -0.34
N SER A 27 -15.08 10.44 0.30
CA SER A 27 -13.73 10.33 -0.28
C SER A 27 -13.70 9.43 -1.52
N ALA A 28 -14.44 8.32 -1.51
CA ALA A 28 -14.57 7.44 -2.68
C ALA A 28 -15.40 8.11 -3.79
N MET A 29 -16.49 8.79 -3.42
CA MET A 29 -17.35 9.49 -4.37
C MET A 29 -16.66 10.69 -5.02
N SER A 30 -15.72 11.34 -4.36
CA SER A 30 -14.99 12.48 -4.93
C SER A 30 -14.26 12.13 -6.22
N THR A 31 -13.78 10.89 -6.37
CA THR A 31 -13.08 10.41 -7.56
C THR A 31 -14.02 10.23 -8.78
N ALA A 32 -15.30 10.14 -8.53
CA ALA A 32 -16.34 9.98 -9.57
C ALA A 32 -16.85 11.31 -10.12
N MET A 33 -16.42 12.44 -9.54
CA MET A 33 -16.86 13.79 -9.92
C MET A 33 -15.92 14.39 -10.96
N VAL A 34 -16.49 14.90 -12.05
CA VAL A 34 -15.75 15.67 -13.07
C VAL A 34 -16.55 16.91 -13.39
N LYS A 35 -15.96 18.10 -13.22
CA LYS A 35 -16.58 19.41 -13.52
C LYS A 35 -17.95 19.60 -12.84
N GLY A 36 -18.09 19.13 -11.62
CA GLY A 36 -19.29 19.33 -10.80
C GLY A 36 -20.42 18.32 -11.05
N SER A 37 -20.24 17.31 -11.93
CA SER A 37 -21.19 16.22 -12.14
C SER A 37 -20.57 14.87 -11.82
N TYR A 38 -21.38 13.94 -11.35
CA TYR A 38 -20.95 12.56 -11.03
C TYR A 38 -21.19 11.63 -12.22
N TYR A 39 -20.14 10.92 -12.64
CA TYR A 39 -20.17 9.99 -13.77
C TYR A 39 -20.04 8.52 -13.36
N ALA A 40 -19.93 8.24 -12.07
CA ALA A 40 -19.88 6.90 -11.51
C ALA A 40 -20.41 6.89 -10.07
N LEU A 41 -20.67 5.70 -9.55
CA LEU A 41 -20.83 5.41 -8.13
C LEU A 41 -19.63 4.58 -7.68
N ALA A 42 -19.12 4.86 -6.48
CA ALA A 42 -18.02 4.09 -5.91
C ALA A 42 -18.52 2.69 -5.54
N LEU A 43 -18.00 1.67 -6.22
CA LEU A 43 -18.35 0.28 -5.95
C LEU A 43 -17.62 -0.25 -4.70
N ASN A 44 -16.35 0.11 -4.54
CA ASN A 44 -15.53 -0.25 -3.41
C ASN A 44 -14.50 0.85 -3.12
N THR A 45 -13.88 0.77 -1.97
CA THR A 45 -12.70 1.55 -1.60
C THR A 45 -11.74 0.65 -0.85
N ASN A 46 -10.46 0.96 -0.96
CA ASN A 46 -9.41 0.20 -0.32
C ASN A 46 -8.40 1.14 0.35
N THR A 47 -7.66 0.58 1.30
CA THR A 47 -6.51 1.23 1.93
C THR A 47 -5.39 0.22 2.05
N LYS A 48 -4.15 0.68 2.17
CA LYS A 48 -3.05 -0.17 2.59
C LYS A 48 -2.98 -0.18 4.11
N ILE A 49 -2.70 -1.34 4.67
CA ILE A 49 -2.41 -1.56 6.08
C ILE A 49 -1.13 -2.36 6.20
N LEU A 50 -0.40 -2.15 7.30
CA LEU A 50 0.78 -2.94 7.60
C LEU A 50 0.34 -4.29 8.14
N PHE A 51 0.80 -5.37 7.52
CA PHE A 51 0.79 -6.72 8.09
C PHE A 51 2.16 -7.02 8.64
N TYR A 52 2.25 -7.50 9.86
CA TYR A 52 3.50 -7.88 10.50
C TYR A 52 3.40 -9.29 11.09
N ASN A 53 4.47 -10.07 10.97
CA ASN A 53 4.57 -11.36 11.61
C ASN A 53 4.80 -11.15 13.11
N ALA A 54 3.81 -11.53 13.93
CA ALA A 54 3.82 -11.27 15.37
C ALA A 54 4.93 -12.05 16.09
N ASP A 55 5.18 -13.28 15.66
CA ASP A 55 6.24 -14.13 16.24
C ASP A 55 7.63 -13.58 15.91
N ALA A 56 7.82 -13.08 14.67
CA ALA A 56 9.09 -12.48 14.26
C ALA A 56 9.40 -11.19 15.07
N LEU A 57 8.40 -10.31 15.25
CA LEU A 57 8.55 -9.12 16.08
C LEU A 57 8.88 -9.48 17.54
N ALA A 58 8.11 -10.42 18.11
CA ALA A 58 8.30 -10.87 19.49
C ALA A 58 9.69 -11.51 19.71
N ALA A 59 10.14 -12.36 18.80
CA ALA A 59 11.45 -13.00 18.86
C ALA A 59 12.61 -11.98 18.79
N ALA A 60 12.43 -10.90 18.03
CA ALA A 60 13.38 -9.80 17.92
C ALA A 60 13.26 -8.75 19.05
N GLY A 61 12.24 -8.85 19.90
CA GLY A 61 11.96 -7.86 20.95
C GLY A 61 11.53 -6.51 20.42
N ILE A 62 10.86 -6.48 19.24
CA ILE A 62 10.44 -5.27 18.56
C ILE A 62 8.96 -5.01 18.86
N GLU A 63 8.66 -3.79 19.31
CA GLU A 63 7.28 -3.30 19.40
C GLU A 63 6.68 -3.11 18.00
N VAL A 64 5.34 -3.21 17.90
CA VAL A 64 4.63 -2.95 16.65
C VAL A 64 4.90 -1.51 16.17
N PRO A 65 5.44 -1.31 14.97
CA PRO A 65 5.75 0.02 14.45
C PRO A 65 4.50 0.92 14.36
N LYS A 66 4.62 2.15 14.83
CA LYS A 66 3.56 3.18 14.78
C LYS A 66 3.88 4.31 13.82
N THR A 67 5.12 4.39 13.38
CA THR A 67 5.61 5.37 12.43
C THR A 67 6.37 4.70 11.31
N MET A 68 6.55 5.41 10.18
CA MET A 68 7.39 4.90 9.08
C MET A 68 8.84 4.70 9.50
N ASP A 69 9.39 5.56 10.32
CA ASP A 69 10.78 5.41 10.77
C ASP A 69 10.96 4.18 11.69
N GLU A 70 9.98 3.91 12.56
CA GLU A 70 9.97 2.66 13.36
C GLU A 70 9.82 1.43 12.46
N MET A 71 8.99 1.51 11.40
CA MET A 71 8.85 0.42 10.44
C MET A 71 10.16 0.17 9.68
N PHE A 72 10.86 1.21 9.22
CA PHE A 72 12.16 1.06 8.57
C PHE A 72 13.21 0.45 9.51
N ALA A 73 13.23 0.86 10.77
CA ALA A 73 14.13 0.26 11.78
C ALA A 73 13.80 -1.23 12.03
N ALA A 74 12.50 -1.58 12.06
CA ALA A 74 12.06 -2.96 12.20
C ALA A 74 12.45 -3.80 10.97
N ILE A 75 12.31 -3.26 9.75
CA ILE A 75 12.73 -3.92 8.50
C ILE A 75 14.21 -4.29 8.58
N HIS A 76 15.06 -3.33 8.96
CA HIS A 76 16.49 -3.57 9.11
C HIS A 76 16.79 -4.72 10.10
N THR A 77 16.16 -4.69 11.28
CA THR A 77 16.40 -5.70 12.32
C THR A 77 15.87 -7.10 11.95
N LEU A 78 14.76 -7.16 11.21
CA LEU A 78 14.09 -8.42 10.84
C LEU A 78 14.62 -9.04 9.54
N SER A 79 15.52 -8.35 8.83
CA SER A 79 16.16 -8.86 7.63
C SER A 79 17.39 -9.70 7.94
N GLY A 80 17.69 -10.68 7.10
CA GLY A 80 18.90 -11.49 7.24
C GLY A 80 18.66 -12.96 6.94
N THR A 81 19.30 -13.84 7.69
CA THR A 81 19.21 -15.30 7.50
C THR A 81 18.61 -15.94 8.75
N ASN A 82 17.56 -16.71 8.58
CA ASN A 82 16.94 -17.45 9.67
C ASN A 82 17.79 -18.67 10.12
N GLU A 83 17.34 -19.32 11.19
CA GLU A 83 18.02 -20.50 11.76
C GLU A 83 18.17 -21.67 10.75
N ASN A 84 17.33 -21.73 9.72
CA ASN A 84 17.37 -22.74 8.67
C ASN A 84 18.30 -22.35 7.50
N GLY A 85 19.04 -21.24 7.62
CA GLY A 85 19.92 -20.75 6.57
C GLY A 85 19.18 -20.07 5.39
N GLN A 86 17.92 -19.73 5.55
CA GLN A 86 17.11 -19.11 4.50
C GLN A 86 17.10 -17.58 4.65
N GLN A 87 17.20 -16.88 3.54
CA GLN A 87 17.05 -15.44 3.52
C GLN A 87 15.65 -15.02 3.97
N VAL A 88 15.56 -14.08 4.88
CA VAL A 88 14.34 -13.38 5.31
C VAL A 88 14.49 -11.91 4.94
N TRP A 89 13.43 -11.33 4.42
CA TRP A 89 13.35 -9.90 4.12
C TRP A 89 12.40 -9.23 5.12
N GLY A 90 12.82 -8.08 5.63
CA GLY A 90 11.99 -7.30 6.55
C GLY A 90 10.71 -6.80 5.90
N LEU A 91 10.75 -6.49 4.60
CA LEU A 91 9.61 -5.99 3.85
C LEU A 91 9.47 -6.67 2.48
N ASN A 92 8.22 -6.93 2.07
CA ASN A 92 7.86 -7.24 0.70
C ASN A 92 6.90 -6.20 0.14
N GLU A 93 7.22 -5.66 -1.03
CA GLU A 93 6.35 -4.87 -1.91
C GLU A 93 6.50 -5.38 -3.35
N PRO A 94 5.41 -5.79 -4.02
CA PRO A 94 5.53 -6.53 -5.29
C PRO A 94 5.88 -5.66 -6.50
N ALA A 95 5.92 -4.34 -6.34
CA ALA A 95 6.29 -3.40 -7.41
C ALA A 95 6.52 -1.99 -6.85
N LEU A 96 7.14 -1.11 -7.65
CA LEU A 96 7.16 0.34 -7.41
C LEU A 96 6.06 1.08 -8.22
N ALA A 97 4.88 0.48 -8.32
CA ALA A 97 3.71 1.12 -8.90
C ALA A 97 3.08 2.13 -7.91
N GLY A 98 2.20 2.99 -8.39
CA GLY A 98 1.57 4.02 -7.55
C GLY A 98 0.90 3.45 -6.28
N TRP A 99 0.17 2.34 -6.40
CA TRP A 99 -0.41 1.66 -5.24
C TRP A 99 0.61 1.30 -4.15
N ASN A 100 1.80 0.92 -4.54
CA ASN A 100 2.85 0.46 -3.63
C ASN A 100 3.68 1.61 -3.06
N VAL A 101 4.07 2.59 -3.87
CA VAL A 101 5.02 3.64 -3.47
C VAL A 101 4.36 4.86 -2.83
N LEU A 102 3.12 5.17 -3.18
CA LEU A 102 2.44 6.38 -2.69
C LEU A 102 2.32 6.47 -1.17
N PRO A 103 2.02 5.39 -0.41
CA PRO A 103 1.99 5.47 1.05
C PRO A 103 3.29 5.98 1.66
N TYR A 104 4.44 5.56 1.12
CA TYR A 104 5.75 6.01 1.60
C TYR A 104 6.00 7.47 1.27
N ILE A 105 5.65 7.91 0.06
CA ILE A 105 5.78 9.30 -0.37
C ILE A 105 4.92 10.21 0.52
N TRP A 106 3.64 9.89 0.68
CA TRP A 106 2.72 10.71 1.49
C TRP A 106 3.10 10.74 2.97
N SER A 107 3.50 9.61 3.53
CA SER A 107 3.95 9.54 4.93
C SER A 107 5.25 10.32 5.19
N ASN A 108 6.03 10.57 4.14
CA ASN A 108 7.24 11.41 4.22
C ASN A 108 6.97 12.89 3.87
N GLY A 109 5.69 13.29 3.72
CA GLY A 109 5.29 14.66 3.39
C GLY A 109 5.42 15.03 1.91
N GLY A 110 5.76 14.07 1.05
CA GLY A 110 5.83 14.25 -0.41
C GLY A 110 4.48 14.09 -1.10
N ASN A 111 4.45 14.42 -2.38
CA ASN A 111 3.30 14.16 -3.27
C ASN A 111 3.80 13.99 -4.71
N ILE A 112 2.92 13.51 -5.60
CA ILE A 112 3.24 13.35 -7.03
C ILE A 112 2.69 14.49 -7.89
N THR A 113 1.66 15.18 -7.42
CA THR A 113 1.04 16.33 -8.12
C THR A 113 0.55 17.37 -7.12
N ASP A 114 0.17 18.53 -7.62
CA ASP A 114 -0.68 19.48 -6.90
C ASP A 114 -2.08 18.89 -6.64
N ASP A 115 -2.87 19.54 -5.74
CA ASP A 115 -4.21 19.08 -5.36
C ASP A 115 -5.20 19.04 -6.55
N ALA A 116 -4.97 19.87 -7.56
CA ALA A 116 -5.79 19.90 -8.77
C ALA A 116 -5.41 18.82 -9.80
N CYS A 117 -4.35 18.04 -9.55
CA CYS A 117 -3.77 17.05 -10.48
C CYS A 117 -3.39 17.66 -11.84
N THR A 118 -2.87 18.88 -11.85
CA THR A 118 -2.49 19.62 -13.05
C THR A 118 -0.99 19.76 -13.24
N THR A 119 -0.23 19.72 -12.18
CA THR A 119 1.21 19.94 -12.16
C THR A 119 1.93 18.87 -11.36
N ALA A 120 2.88 18.15 -11.98
CA ALA A 120 3.73 17.17 -11.31
C ALA A 120 5.11 17.77 -10.92
N THR A 121 5.61 18.73 -11.71
CA THR A 121 6.90 19.38 -11.45
C THR A 121 6.87 20.12 -10.11
N GLY A 122 7.86 19.87 -9.26
CA GLY A 122 7.93 20.43 -7.90
C GLY A 122 7.27 19.55 -6.85
N TYR A 123 6.50 18.55 -7.24
CA TYR A 123 5.87 17.55 -6.37
C TYR A 123 6.55 16.19 -6.49
N VAL A 124 6.47 15.55 -7.67
CA VAL A 124 7.10 14.26 -7.91
C VAL A 124 8.61 14.28 -7.72
N ASN A 125 9.23 15.41 -7.93
CA ASN A 125 10.66 15.65 -7.73
C ASN A 125 10.98 16.53 -6.52
N SER A 126 10.06 16.65 -5.56
CA SER A 126 10.32 17.35 -4.31
C SER A 126 11.35 16.58 -3.47
N PRO A 127 12.10 17.26 -2.58
CA PRO A 127 13.05 16.59 -1.68
C PRO A 127 12.39 15.48 -0.84
N GLU A 128 11.15 15.69 -0.39
CA GLU A 128 10.37 14.76 0.44
C GLU A 128 10.02 13.49 -0.36
N THR A 129 9.56 13.66 -1.62
CA THR A 129 9.23 12.55 -2.50
C THR A 129 10.49 11.75 -2.85
N VAL A 130 11.58 12.44 -3.23
CA VAL A 130 12.86 11.80 -3.56
C VAL A 130 13.40 11.04 -2.35
N ALA A 131 13.36 11.64 -1.14
CA ALA A 131 13.84 10.98 0.07
C ALA A 131 13.03 9.72 0.42
N ALA A 132 11.71 9.75 0.24
CA ALA A 132 10.87 8.58 0.47
C ALA A 132 11.21 7.40 -0.47
N VAL A 133 11.39 7.70 -1.75
CA VAL A 133 11.79 6.68 -2.74
C VAL A 133 13.21 6.20 -2.49
N GLN A 134 14.13 7.09 -2.10
CA GLN A 134 15.51 6.73 -1.79
C GLN A 134 15.59 5.73 -0.65
N LYS A 135 14.78 5.90 0.42
CA LYS A 135 14.72 4.92 1.52
C LYS A 135 14.38 3.51 1.02
N LEU A 136 13.45 3.37 0.06
CA LEU A 136 13.12 2.06 -0.52
C LEU A 136 14.25 1.51 -1.38
N VAL A 137 14.94 2.38 -2.12
CA VAL A 137 16.11 1.99 -2.93
C VAL A 137 17.24 1.48 -2.02
N ASP A 138 17.48 2.17 -0.90
CA ASP A 138 18.51 1.78 0.06
C ASP A 138 18.19 0.42 0.70
N LEU A 139 16.96 0.20 1.17
CA LEU A 139 16.52 -1.11 1.68
C LEU A 139 16.68 -2.25 0.66
N TYR A 140 16.40 -1.95 -0.63
CA TYR A 140 16.60 -2.93 -1.69
C TYR A 140 18.08 -3.24 -1.92
N ALA A 141 18.93 -2.22 -1.92
CA ALA A 141 20.37 -2.37 -2.09
C ALA A 141 21.01 -3.16 -0.92
N ASP A 142 20.49 -2.99 0.29
CA ASP A 142 20.92 -3.71 1.49
C ASP A 142 20.35 -5.13 1.58
N GLY A 143 19.47 -5.54 0.66
CA GLY A 143 18.86 -6.87 0.64
C GLY A 143 17.77 -7.08 1.69
N GLU A 144 17.18 -6.01 2.20
CA GLU A 144 16.17 -5.99 3.25
C GLU A 144 14.74 -5.90 2.73
N PHE A 145 14.61 -5.62 1.44
CA PHE A 145 13.37 -5.39 0.73
C PHE A 145 13.37 -6.19 -0.58
N THR A 146 12.23 -6.81 -0.92
CA THR A 146 12.09 -7.61 -2.14
C THR A 146 10.68 -7.53 -2.71
N GLY A 147 10.49 -8.08 -3.90
CA GLY A 147 9.21 -8.16 -4.60
C GLY A 147 9.26 -7.72 -6.06
N PHE A 148 10.44 -7.32 -6.58
CA PHE A 148 10.59 -6.79 -7.94
C PHE A 148 11.18 -7.78 -8.93
N ASN A 149 11.80 -8.86 -8.44
CA ASN A 149 12.54 -9.77 -9.29
C ASN A 149 11.64 -10.89 -9.81
N SER A 150 11.90 -11.32 -11.03
CA SER A 150 11.30 -12.55 -11.54
C SER A 150 11.78 -13.74 -10.70
N GLY A 151 10.84 -14.47 -10.10
CA GLY A 151 11.13 -15.59 -9.21
C GLY A 151 11.13 -15.26 -7.71
N ASP A 152 10.86 -14.02 -7.33
CA ASP A 152 10.57 -13.69 -5.94
C ASP A 152 9.36 -14.50 -5.45
N ILE A 153 9.37 -14.86 -4.16
CA ILE A 153 8.26 -15.61 -3.56
C ILE A 153 7.00 -14.70 -3.59
N PRO A 154 5.84 -15.21 -4.00
CA PRO A 154 4.60 -14.44 -3.93
C PRO A 154 4.35 -13.90 -2.53
N MET A 155 3.83 -12.67 -2.43
CA MET A 155 3.70 -11.94 -1.16
C MET A 155 3.03 -12.76 -0.06
N THR A 156 1.87 -13.37 -0.35
CA THR A 156 1.11 -14.16 0.62
C THR A 156 1.91 -15.40 1.07
N ASP A 157 2.58 -16.08 0.14
CA ASP A 157 3.37 -17.26 0.44
C ASP A 157 4.64 -16.93 1.23
N GLY A 158 5.31 -15.84 0.85
CA GLY A 158 6.50 -15.39 1.56
C GLY A 158 6.19 -14.95 2.99
N PHE A 159 5.08 -14.25 3.19
CA PHE A 159 4.62 -13.85 4.51
C PHE A 159 4.15 -15.06 5.34
N GLY A 160 3.30 -15.91 4.76
CA GLY A 160 2.76 -17.10 5.44
C GLY A 160 3.82 -18.14 5.83
N THR A 161 4.95 -18.18 5.12
CA THR A 161 6.08 -19.07 5.43
C THR A 161 7.19 -18.40 6.25
N GLY A 162 6.99 -17.15 6.71
CA GLY A 162 7.97 -16.40 7.50
C GLY A 162 9.20 -15.91 6.74
N ARG A 163 9.14 -15.90 5.39
CA ARG A 163 10.23 -15.36 4.55
C ARG A 163 10.16 -13.83 4.43
N TYR A 164 8.99 -13.24 4.64
CA TYR A 164 8.74 -11.82 4.75
C TYR A 164 8.21 -11.50 6.14
N ALA A 165 8.90 -10.61 6.85
CA ALA A 165 8.50 -10.22 8.20
C ALA A 165 7.32 -9.24 8.20
N MET A 166 7.27 -8.37 7.19
CA MET A 166 6.21 -7.39 7.00
C MET A 166 5.80 -7.27 5.53
N MET A 167 4.58 -6.81 5.31
CA MET A 167 4.05 -6.38 4.01
C MET A 167 3.06 -5.24 4.20
N LEU A 168 3.04 -4.30 3.27
CA LEU A 168 2.08 -3.21 3.26
C LEU A 168 1.08 -3.44 2.11
N GLU A 169 -0.13 -3.93 2.43
CA GLU A 169 -1.10 -4.33 1.40
C GLU A 169 -2.55 -4.11 1.86
N GLY A 170 -3.50 -4.36 0.98
CA GLY A 170 -4.90 -4.16 1.25
C GLY A 170 -5.51 -5.23 2.17
N PRO A 171 -6.67 -4.93 2.81
CA PRO A 171 -7.28 -5.81 3.81
C PRO A 171 -7.74 -7.17 3.26
N TRP A 172 -7.81 -7.37 1.94
CA TRP A 172 -8.07 -8.68 1.34
C TRP A 172 -7.03 -9.74 1.72
N LYS A 173 -5.82 -9.32 2.11
CA LYS A 173 -4.78 -10.25 2.58
C LYS A 173 -5.18 -11.03 3.82
N THR A 174 -6.10 -10.51 4.63
CA THR A 174 -6.63 -11.26 5.77
C THR A 174 -7.36 -12.54 5.33
N ALA A 175 -8.16 -12.45 4.26
CA ALA A 175 -8.84 -13.62 3.71
C ALA A 175 -7.88 -14.61 3.04
N GLU A 176 -6.89 -14.10 2.30
CA GLU A 176 -5.86 -14.93 1.67
C GLU A 176 -5.03 -15.68 2.72
N LEU A 177 -4.57 -15.00 3.77
CA LEU A 177 -3.81 -15.62 4.86
C LEU A 177 -4.64 -16.64 5.63
N SER A 178 -5.87 -16.30 5.99
CA SER A 178 -6.76 -17.23 6.70
C SER A 178 -7.06 -18.49 5.90
N GLY A 179 -7.09 -18.39 4.57
CA GLY A 179 -7.34 -19.53 3.69
C GLY A 179 -6.11 -20.41 3.43
N ALA A 180 -4.94 -19.80 3.23
CA ALA A 180 -3.72 -20.50 2.84
C ALA A 180 -2.78 -20.80 4.02
N TYR A 181 -2.76 -19.93 5.03
CA TYR A 181 -1.84 -19.97 6.17
C TYR A 181 -2.58 -19.68 7.49
N PRO A 182 -3.56 -20.52 7.90
CA PRO A 182 -4.42 -20.26 9.06
C PRO A 182 -3.66 -20.20 10.39
N ASP A 183 -2.48 -20.80 10.46
CA ASP A 183 -1.67 -20.89 11.68
C ASP A 183 -0.64 -19.75 11.80
N VAL A 184 -0.52 -18.87 10.79
CA VAL A 184 0.43 -17.76 10.89
C VAL A 184 -0.06 -16.72 11.89
N ALA A 185 0.78 -16.43 12.90
CA ALA A 185 0.51 -15.37 13.85
C ALA A 185 0.88 -14.01 13.24
N TYR A 186 -0.11 -13.17 12.97
CA TYR A 186 0.10 -11.82 12.44
C TYR A 186 -0.81 -10.79 13.09
N GLY A 187 -0.41 -9.54 12.99
CA GLY A 187 -1.24 -8.39 13.31
C GLY A 187 -1.25 -7.35 12.18
N THR A 188 -2.10 -6.34 12.35
CA THR A 188 -2.22 -5.22 11.41
C THR A 188 -2.21 -3.89 12.15
#